data_868d508581859667f748a44b368d8b9b
#
_entry.id   868d508581859667f748a44b368d8b9b
#
_cell.length_a   1.000
_cell.length_b   1.000
_cell.length_c   1.000
_cell.angle_alpha   90.00
_cell.angle_beta   90.00
_cell.angle_gamma   90.00
#
_symmetry.space_group_name_H-M   'P 1'
#
loop_
_entity.id
_entity.type
_entity.pdbx_description
1 polymer ?
#
loop_
_entity_poly.entity_id
_entity_poly.type
_entity_poly.pdbx_seq_one_letter_code
_entity_poly.pdbx_strand_id
1 'polypeptide(L)'
;LFASLLMSCGIVGSNYFAFRFSDVFIGFPCESFEEVMMSYVVPQIVVVFGLSVAAYFIVQRNSMMINSAINMAVTMQDNQTGLIFSFAEISESKSKFTGEHIKRVAAYMRVLAKASGFDDEYVEMVSTASMMHDIGKLMISEEILDKPDKLTDEEYQIMKNHVLYGEALLEKCPGELMHLACILAKE
;
A
#
# COMPACT_ATOMS: atom_id res chain seq x y z
N LEU A 1 -16.53 10.47 22.51
CA LEU A 1 -16.64 11.24 23.78
C LEU A 1 -18.06 11.73 24.00
N PHE A 2 -18.69 12.41 23.02
CA PHE A 2 -20.04 12.96 23.17
C PHE A 2 -21.10 11.84 23.35
N ALA A 3 -21.01 10.75 22.61
CA ALA A 3 -21.92 9.61 22.73
C ALA A 3 -21.77 8.88 24.07
N SER A 4 -20.54 8.77 24.61
CA SER A 4 -20.33 8.13 25.91
C SER A 4 -20.78 9.04 27.06
N LEU A 5 -20.68 10.35 26.92
CA LEU A 5 -21.25 11.32 27.88
C LEU A 5 -22.77 11.25 27.89
N LEU A 6 -23.42 11.14 26.73
CA LEU A 6 -24.89 10.97 26.63
C LEU A 6 -25.34 9.62 27.23
N MET A 7 -24.61 8.53 26.99
CA MET A 7 -24.89 7.24 27.65
C MET A 7 -24.72 7.34 29.16
N SER A 8 -23.66 7.98 29.65
CA SER A 8 -23.46 8.15 31.09
C SER A 8 -24.56 9.00 31.73
N CYS A 9 -24.98 10.09 31.09
CA CYS A 9 -26.11 10.91 31.52
C CYS A 9 -27.43 10.12 31.48
N GLY A 10 -27.64 9.26 30.49
CA GLY A 10 -28.81 8.41 30.40
C GLY A 10 -28.90 7.37 31.51
N ILE A 11 -27.76 6.74 31.85
CA ILE A 11 -27.67 5.77 32.96
C ILE A 11 -27.90 6.46 34.31
N VAL A 12 -27.30 7.63 34.52
CA VAL A 12 -27.49 8.41 35.76
C VAL A 12 -28.93 8.89 35.88
N GLY A 13 -29.49 9.42 34.78
CA GLY A 13 -30.88 9.84 34.74
C GLY A 13 -31.86 8.69 35.00
N SER A 14 -31.64 7.50 34.42
CA SER A 14 -32.43 6.31 34.61
C SER A 14 -32.37 5.82 36.07
N ASN A 15 -31.17 5.81 36.68
CA ASN A 15 -31.01 5.39 38.06
C ASN A 15 -31.64 6.41 39.03
N TYR A 16 -31.51 7.71 38.75
CA TYR A 16 -32.21 8.77 39.54
C TYR A 16 -33.70 8.65 39.43
N PHE A 17 -34.23 8.42 38.23
CA PHE A 17 -35.67 8.23 38.00
C PHE A 17 -36.19 6.97 38.72
N ALA A 18 -35.46 5.86 38.64
CA ALA A 18 -35.79 4.63 39.35
C ALA A 18 -35.78 4.83 40.87
N PHE A 19 -34.82 5.57 41.42
CA PHE A 19 -34.79 5.89 42.85
C PHE A 19 -35.94 6.81 43.31
N ARG A 20 -36.28 7.79 42.48
CA ARG A 20 -37.34 8.77 42.83
C ARG A 20 -38.78 8.20 42.77
N PHE A 21 -39.01 7.19 41.89
CA PHE A 21 -40.32 6.63 41.63
C PHE A 21 -40.57 5.24 42.22
N SER A 22 -39.59 4.57 42.75
CA SER A 22 -39.79 3.28 43.37
C SER A 22 -39.77 3.41 44.91
N ASP A 23 -40.94 3.43 45.53
CA ASP A 23 -41.11 3.07 46.91
C ASP A 23 -40.78 1.57 47.17
N VAL A 24 -40.25 0.88 46.16
CA VAL A 24 -39.95 -0.55 46.11
C VAL A 24 -38.49 -0.76 45.67
N PHE A 25 -37.51 -0.06 46.25
CA PHE A 25 -36.13 -0.44 46.11
C PHE A 25 -35.77 -1.44 47.21
N ILE A 26 -36.36 -2.62 47.06
CA ILE A 26 -35.97 -3.78 47.90
C ILE A 26 -34.55 -4.19 47.54
N GLY A 27 -33.57 -3.83 48.36
CA GLY A 27 -32.23 -4.41 48.28
C GLY A 27 -31.02 -3.48 48.27
N PHE A 28 -31.22 -2.16 48.29
CA PHE A 28 -30.07 -1.26 48.50
C PHE A 28 -29.89 -0.95 50.01
N PRO A 29 -28.74 -1.25 50.59
CA PRO A 29 -28.46 -1.00 52.02
C PRO A 29 -28.14 0.47 52.30
N CYS A 30 -28.78 1.42 51.60
CA CYS A 30 -28.51 2.84 51.70
C CYS A 30 -29.69 3.62 52.20
N GLU A 31 -29.53 4.41 53.25
CA GLU A 31 -30.57 5.19 53.92
C GLU A 31 -30.78 6.60 53.30
N SER A 32 -29.81 7.07 52.46
CA SER A 32 -29.87 8.41 51.86
C SER A 32 -29.53 8.43 50.38
N PHE A 33 -30.05 9.44 49.68
CA PHE A 33 -29.74 9.70 48.25
C PHE A 33 -28.24 9.91 48.03
N GLU A 34 -27.57 10.61 48.94
CA GLU A 34 -26.13 10.89 48.83
C GLU A 34 -25.32 9.58 48.89
N GLU A 35 -25.73 8.64 49.70
CA GLU A 35 -25.07 7.35 49.87
C GLU A 35 -25.21 6.48 48.62
N VAL A 36 -26.40 6.47 47.97
CA VAL A 36 -26.59 5.82 46.67
C VAL A 36 -25.75 6.43 45.59
N MET A 37 -25.72 7.77 45.54
CA MET A 37 -24.92 8.48 44.53
C MET A 37 -23.43 8.16 44.69
N MET A 38 -22.87 8.23 45.89
CA MET A 38 -21.43 8.04 46.12
C MET A 38 -21.02 6.57 45.98
N SER A 39 -21.87 5.61 46.41
CA SER A 39 -21.51 4.19 46.45
C SER A 39 -21.76 3.48 45.11
N TYR A 40 -22.71 3.91 44.31
CA TYR A 40 -23.10 3.21 43.07
C TYR A 40 -22.98 4.06 41.80
N VAL A 41 -23.46 5.29 41.81
CA VAL A 41 -23.55 6.09 40.61
C VAL A 41 -22.18 6.72 40.23
N VAL A 42 -21.50 7.32 41.17
CA VAL A 42 -20.19 7.95 40.93
C VAL A 42 -19.14 6.94 40.44
N PRO A 43 -18.98 5.75 41.04
CA PRO A 43 -18.04 4.75 40.54
C PRO A 43 -18.38 4.29 39.10
N GLN A 44 -19.66 4.12 38.75
CA GLN A 44 -20.07 3.75 37.39
C GLN A 44 -19.68 4.84 36.37
N ILE A 45 -19.89 6.12 36.70
CA ILE A 45 -19.49 7.24 35.85
C ILE A 45 -17.98 7.24 35.64
N VAL A 46 -17.19 7.05 36.70
CA VAL A 46 -15.73 6.99 36.63
C VAL A 46 -15.25 5.86 35.72
N VAL A 47 -15.85 4.66 35.86
CA VAL A 47 -15.50 3.50 35.03
C VAL A 47 -15.85 3.76 33.55
N VAL A 48 -17.06 4.25 33.27
CA VAL A 48 -17.50 4.53 31.87
C VAL A 48 -16.63 5.62 31.26
N PHE A 49 -16.29 6.66 32.00
CA PHE A 49 -15.40 7.72 31.54
C PHE A 49 -13.98 7.18 31.26
N GLY A 50 -13.43 6.37 32.19
CA GLY A 50 -12.14 5.74 32.02
C GLY A 50 -12.07 4.84 30.78
N LEU A 51 -13.10 4.00 30.58
CA LEU A 51 -13.20 3.14 29.40
C LEU A 51 -13.31 3.96 28.10
N SER A 52 -14.07 5.06 28.12
CA SER A 52 -14.21 5.96 26.95
C SER A 52 -12.91 6.63 26.58
N VAL A 53 -12.14 7.08 27.56
CA VAL A 53 -10.79 7.66 27.36
C VAL A 53 -9.84 6.60 26.83
N ALA A 54 -9.84 5.40 27.39
CA ALA A 54 -9.01 4.30 26.92
C ALA A 54 -9.36 3.92 25.47
N ALA A 55 -10.65 3.79 25.15
CA ALA A 55 -11.12 3.51 23.79
C ALA A 55 -10.69 4.62 22.80
N TYR A 56 -10.79 5.89 23.20
CA TYR A 56 -10.30 7.01 22.38
C TYR A 56 -8.82 6.88 22.06
N PHE A 57 -7.97 6.60 23.06
CA PHE A 57 -6.53 6.43 22.83
C PHE A 57 -6.21 5.20 21.97
N ILE A 58 -6.94 4.10 22.13
CA ILE A 58 -6.79 2.90 21.31
C ILE A 58 -7.12 3.21 19.86
N VAL A 59 -8.23 3.88 19.58
CA VAL A 59 -8.65 4.28 18.22
C VAL A 59 -7.61 5.22 17.60
N GLN A 60 -7.15 6.23 18.33
CA GLN A 60 -6.12 7.16 17.85
C GLN A 60 -4.80 6.44 17.52
N ARG A 61 -4.36 5.54 18.40
CA ARG A 61 -3.15 4.75 18.17
C ARG A 61 -3.28 3.85 16.94
N ASN A 62 -4.41 3.16 16.80
CA ASN A 62 -4.66 2.31 15.64
C ASN A 62 -4.69 3.12 14.33
N SER A 63 -5.33 4.29 14.32
CA SER A 63 -5.34 5.18 13.16
C SER A 63 -3.92 5.64 12.77
N MET A 64 -3.09 6.01 13.74
CA MET A 64 -1.69 6.37 13.47
C MET A 64 -0.90 5.19 12.91
N MET A 65 -1.08 3.98 13.44
CA MET A 65 -0.41 2.78 12.93
C MET A 65 -0.85 2.44 11.51
N ILE A 66 -2.14 2.53 11.20
CA ILE A 66 -2.68 2.28 9.85
C ILE A 66 -2.11 3.30 8.88
N ASN A 67 -2.14 4.59 9.20
CA ASN A 67 -1.60 5.64 8.34
C ASN A 67 -0.08 5.46 8.11
N SER A 68 0.66 5.08 9.14
CA SER A 68 2.10 4.79 9.02
C SER A 68 2.35 3.59 8.09
N ALA A 69 1.56 2.53 8.21
CA ALA A 69 1.66 1.35 7.35
C ALA A 69 1.33 1.67 5.89
N ILE A 70 0.28 2.46 5.64
CA ILE A 70 -0.08 2.92 4.30
C ILE A 70 1.04 3.77 3.69
N ASN A 71 1.56 4.76 4.44
CA ASN A 71 2.65 5.59 3.95
C ASN A 71 3.91 4.78 3.65
N MET A 72 4.22 3.79 4.47
CA MET A 72 5.35 2.90 4.24
C MET A 72 5.16 2.06 2.98
N ALA A 73 3.96 1.52 2.75
CA ALA A 73 3.64 0.75 1.55
C ALA A 73 3.76 1.59 0.28
N VAL A 74 3.23 2.82 0.28
CA VAL A 74 3.37 3.77 -0.83
C VAL A 74 4.84 4.09 -1.11
N THR A 75 5.61 4.41 -0.06
CA THR A 75 7.05 4.71 -0.22
C THR A 75 7.83 3.50 -0.76
N MET A 76 7.49 2.29 -0.34
CA MET A 76 8.12 1.08 -0.87
C MET A 76 7.80 0.88 -2.35
N GLN A 77 6.57 1.12 -2.77
CA GLN A 77 6.16 1.04 -4.17
C GLN A 77 6.88 2.08 -5.04
N ASP A 78 6.96 3.33 -4.58
CA ASP A 78 7.69 4.40 -5.28
C ASP A 78 9.18 4.06 -5.43
N ASN A 79 9.81 3.55 -4.35
CA ASN A 79 11.19 3.11 -4.39
C ASN A 79 11.41 1.95 -5.36
N GLN A 80 10.49 0.97 -5.39
CA GLN A 80 10.56 -0.16 -6.33
C GLN A 80 10.50 0.34 -7.78
N THR A 81 9.56 1.22 -8.12
CA THR A 81 9.44 1.82 -9.45
C THR A 81 10.68 2.62 -9.82
N GLY A 82 11.23 3.39 -8.88
CA GLY A 82 12.47 4.13 -9.07
C GLY A 82 13.68 3.25 -9.36
N LEU A 83 13.80 2.11 -8.67
CA LEU A 83 14.86 1.12 -8.94
C LEU A 83 14.70 0.48 -10.31
N ILE A 84 13.49 0.10 -10.70
CA ILE A 84 13.19 -0.46 -12.02
C ILE A 84 13.60 0.53 -13.11
N PHE A 85 13.20 1.79 -12.96
CA PHE A 85 13.58 2.84 -13.90
C PHE A 85 15.10 2.99 -14.00
N SER A 86 15.82 3.00 -12.86
CA SER A 86 17.27 3.13 -12.84
C SER A 86 17.96 1.94 -13.52
N PHE A 87 17.50 0.71 -13.30
CA PHE A 87 18.05 -0.46 -13.98
C PHE A 87 17.77 -0.45 -15.49
N ALA A 88 16.58 -0.06 -15.89
CA ALA A 88 16.23 0.11 -17.29
C ALA A 88 17.11 1.19 -17.96
N GLU A 89 17.32 2.32 -17.27
CA GLU A 89 18.19 3.41 -17.75
C GLU A 89 19.65 2.97 -17.90
N ILE A 90 20.17 2.18 -16.95
CA ILE A 90 21.52 1.58 -17.05
C ILE A 90 21.61 0.64 -18.26
N SER A 91 20.58 -0.19 -18.48
CA SER A 91 20.53 -1.09 -19.64
C SER A 91 20.53 -0.30 -20.95
N GLU A 92 19.71 0.73 -21.05
CA GLU A 92 19.61 1.58 -22.24
C GLU A 92 20.87 2.45 -22.46
N SER A 93 21.56 2.88 -21.41
CA SER A 93 22.77 3.69 -21.53
C SER A 93 23.88 2.96 -22.29
N LYS A 94 23.85 1.62 -22.30
CA LYS A 94 24.74 0.79 -23.13
C LYS A 94 24.42 0.83 -24.62
N SER A 95 23.24 1.27 -25.04
CA SER A 95 22.76 1.17 -26.45
C SER A 95 22.48 2.51 -27.13
N LYS A 96 23.14 3.61 -26.78
CA LYS A 96 22.92 4.97 -27.32
C LYS A 96 21.48 5.53 -27.18
N PHE A 97 20.54 4.76 -26.64
CA PHE A 97 19.22 5.25 -26.31
C PHE A 97 19.26 5.99 -24.98
N THR A 98 18.36 6.91 -24.79
CA THR A 98 18.29 7.74 -23.58
C THR A 98 17.13 7.27 -22.71
N GLY A 99 17.15 7.58 -21.42
CA GLY A 99 16.04 7.31 -20.48
C GLY A 99 14.67 7.82 -20.96
N GLU A 100 14.67 8.74 -21.95
CA GLU A 100 13.45 9.19 -22.62
C GLU A 100 12.78 8.10 -23.47
N HIS A 101 13.53 7.13 -24.01
CA HIS A 101 12.95 5.99 -24.71
C HIS A 101 12.11 5.14 -23.75
N ILE A 102 12.64 4.81 -22.58
CA ILE A 102 11.96 4.01 -21.56
C ILE A 102 10.64 4.68 -21.13
N LYS A 103 10.68 5.99 -20.88
CA LYS A 103 9.49 6.77 -20.52
C LYS A 103 8.42 6.74 -21.63
N ARG A 104 8.84 6.85 -22.89
CA ARG A 104 7.92 6.77 -24.03
C ARG A 104 7.29 5.38 -24.16
N VAL A 105 8.07 4.31 -24.02
CA VAL A 105 7.56 2.92 -24.05
C VAL A 105 6.52 2.73 -22.96
N ALA A 106 6.81 3.12 -21.72
CA ALA A 106 5.88 3.05 -20.62
C ALA A 106 4.60 3.86 -20.87
N ALA A 107 4.73 5.09 -21.44
CA ALA A 107 3.57 5.92 -21.78
C ALA A 107 2.71 5.29 -22.88
N TYR A 108 3.31 4.70 -23.90
CA TYR A 108 2.58 4.00 -24.96
C TYR A 108 1.87 2.76 -24.44
N MET A 109 2.54 1.98 -23.60
CA MET A 109 1.93 0.82 -22.97
C MET A 109 0.72 1.19 -22.11
N ARG A 110 0.83 2.29 -21.35
CA ARG A 110 -0.29 2.83 -20.54
C ARG A 110 -1.50 3.18 -21.41
N VAL A 111 -1.28 3.89 -22.52
CA VAL A 111 -2.35 4.26 -23.43
C VAL A 111 -2.98 3.02 -24.07
N LEU A 112 -2.17 2.08 -24.52
CA LEU A 112 -2.63 0.84 -25.14
C LEU A 112 -3.45 -0.03 -24.19
N ALA A 113 -2.95 -0.27 -22.99
CA ALA A 113 -3.64 -1.06 -21.98
C ALA A 113 -4.97 -0.43 -21.56
N LYS A 114 -4.98 0.90 -21.38
CA LYS A 114 -6.21 1.65 -21.08
C LYS A 114 -7.24 1.57 -22.21
N ALA A 115 -6.80 1.69 -23.45
CA ALA A 115 -7.66 1.55 -24.64
C ALA A 115 -8.18 0.11 -24.81
N SER A 116 -7.44 -0.90 -24.30
CA SER A 116 -7.85 -2.30 -24.29
C SER A 116 -8.84 -2.65 -23.17
N GLY A 117 -9.19 -1.70 -22.29
CA GLY A 117 -10.20 -1.86 -21.25
C GLY A 117 -9.70 -2.48 -19.95
N PHE A 118 -8.39 -2.53 -19.72
CA PHE A 118 -7.81 -2.96 -18.45
C PHE A 118 -8.05 -1.90 -17.37
N ASP A 119 -8.11 -2.35 -16.11
CA ASP A 119 -8.26 -1.47 -14.95
C ASP A 119 -6.97 -0.65 -14.68
N ASP A 120 -7.10 0.39 -13.89
CA ASP A 120 -6.00 1.33 -13.63
C ASP A 120 -4.81 0.64 -12.91
N GLU A 121 -5.04 -0.37 -12.07
CA GLU A 121 -3.98 -1.10 -11.37
C GLU A 121 -3.15 -1.93 -12.36
N TYR A 122 -3.79 -2.68 -13.23
CA TYR A 122 -3.10 -3.44 -14.28
C TYR A 122 -2.39 -2.52 -15.28
N VAL A 123 -2.99 -1.39 -15.65
CA VAL A 123 -2.39 -0.38 -16.54
C VAL A 123 -1.08 0.15 -15.97
N GLU A 124 -1.03 0.50 -14.70
CA GLU A 124 0.21 0.96 -14.05
C GLU A 124 1.25 -0.16 -13.97
N MET A 125 0.83 -1.37 -13.64
CA MET A 125 1.70 -2.53 -13.56
C MET A 125 2.35 -2.86 -14.90
N VAL A 126 1.57 -2.98 -15.98
CA VAL A 126 2.10 -3.30 -17.33
C VAL A 126 2.96 -2.16 -17.89
N SER A 127 2.61 -0.92 -17.59
CA SER A 127 3.42 0.25 -17.96
C SER A 127 4.80 0.20 -17.28
N THR A 128 4.84 -0.13 -15.99
CA THR A 128 6.09 -0.28 -15.24
C THR A 128 6.90 -1.49 -15.73
N ALA A 129 6.24 -2.62 -15.94
CA ALA A 129 6.86 -3.84 -16.46
C ALA A 129 7.52 -3.62 -17.83
N SER A 130 6.89 -2.82 -18.70
CA SER A 130 7.41 -2.54 -20.05
C SER A 130 8.74 -1.78 -20.06
N MET A 131 9.10 -1.10 -18.98
CA MET A 131 10.41 -0.44 -18.85
C MET A 131 11.57 -1.44 -18.89
N MET A 132 11.31 -2.71 -18.55
CA MET A 132 12.33 -3.75 -18.44
C MET A 132 12.45 -4.65 -19.69
N HIS A 133 11.73 -4.33 -20.77
CA HIS A 133 11.72 -5.18 -21.98
C HIS A 133 13.13 -5.47 -22.54
N ASP A 134 14.04 -4.54 -22.41
CA ASP A 134 15.42 -4.60 -22.92
C ASP A 134 16.48 -4.86 -21.86
N ILE A 135 16.10 -5.27 -20.63
CA ILE A 135 17.04 -5.46 -19.51
C ILE A 135 18.15 -6.48 -19.83
N GLY A 136 17.88 -7.43 -20.70
CA GLY A 136 18.86 -8.43 -21.12
C GLY A 136 20.02 -7.89 -21.95
N LYS A 137 19.95 -6.65 -22.47
CA LYS A 137 21.06 -5.97 -23.13
C LYS A 137 22.26 -5.78 -22.20
N LEU A 138 22.06 -5.80 -20.87
CA LEU A 138 23.14 -5.81 -19.89
C LEU A 138 24.14 -6.94 -20.08
N MET A 139 23.71 -8.06 -20.65
CA MET A 139 24.52 -9.25 -20.90
C MET A 139 25.17 -9.30 -22.29
N ILE A 140 24.86 -8.31 -23.14
CA ILE A 140 25.45 -8.18 -24.48
C ILE A 140 26.74 -7.34 -24.39
N SER A 141 27.76 -7.72 -25.17
CA SER A 141 29.01 -6.97 -25.20
C SER A 141 28.83 -5.60 -25.83
N GLU A 142 29.56 -4.60 -25.32
CA GLU A 142 29.55 -3.24 -25.86
C GLU A 142 30.02 -3.17 -27.31
N GLU A 143 30.93 -4.07 -27.72
CA GLU A 143 31.40 -4.18 -29.10
C GLU A 143 30.26 -4.45 -30.09
N ILE A 144 29.23 -5.20 -29.67
CA ILE A 144 28.05 -5.49 -30.49
C ILE A 144 27.03 -4.37 -30.36
N LEU A 145 26.78 -3.89 -29.13
CA LEU A 145 25.76 -2.86 -28.86
C LEU A 145 26.10 -1.53 -29.53
N ASP A 146 27.37 -1.12 -29.50
CA ASP A 146 27.85 0.18 -29.97
C ASP A 146 28.49 0.12 -31.36
N LYS A 147 28.40 -1.04 -32.03
CA LYS A 147 28.97 -1.18 -33.36
C LYS A 147 28.45 -0.09 -34.30
N PRO A 148 29.31 0.71 -34.93
CA PRO A 148 28.89 1.79 -35.82
C PRO A 148 28.33 1.27 -37.14
N ASP A 149 28.74 0.08 -37.55
CA ASP A 149 28.32 -0.57 -38.78
C ASP A 149 27.17 -1.56 -38.53
N LYS A 150 26.61 -2.10 -39.61
CA LYS A 150 25.63 -3.17 -39.51
C LYS A 150 26.24 -4.40 -38.84
N LEU A 151 25.45 -5.03 -37.98
CA LEU A 151 25.83 -6.31 -37.37
C LEU A 151 25.94 -7.38 -38.43
N THR A 152 26.92 -8.28 -38.29
CA THR A 152 26.94 -9.53 -39.08
C THR A 152 25.79 -10.42 -38.64
N ASP A 153 25.51 -11.48 -39.39
CA ASP A 153 24.46 -12.43 -39.06
C ASP A 153 24.73 -13.12 -37.70
N GLU A 154 25.99 -13.43 -37.39
CA GLU A 154 26.41 -14.01 -36.11
C GLU A 154 26.22 -13.02 -34.95
N GLU A 155 26.66 -11.78 -35.13
CA GLU A 155 26.49 -10.72 -34.14
C GLU A 155 25.02 -10.42 -33.90
N TYR A 156 24.18 -10.44 -34.95
CA TYR A 156 22.74 -10.26 -34.83
C TYR A 156 22.09 -11.40 -34.07
N GLN A 157 22.55 -12.65 -34.21
CA GLN A 157 22.08 -13.76 -33.39
C GLN A 157 22.45 -13.57 -31.90
N ILE A 158 23.68 -13.07 -31.63
CA ILE A 158 24.09 -12.74 -30.26
C ILE A 158 23.20 -11.60 -29.71
N MET A 159 22.93 -10.56 -30.51
CA MET A 159 22.04 -9.47 -30.08
C MET A 159 20.64 -9.98 -29.73
N LYS A 160 20.07 -10.90 -30.49
CA LYS A 160 18.75 -11.49 -30.19
C LYS A 160 18.70 -12.26 -28.87
N ASN A 161 19.86 -12.71 -28.36
CA ASN A 161 19.90 -13.41 -27.07
C ASN A 161 19.59 -12.49 -25.89
N HIS A 162 19.52 -11.15 -26.07
CA HIS A 162 19.07 -10.26 -24.98
C HIS A 162 17.67 -10.64 -24.46
N VAL A 163 16.81 -11.17 -25.31
CA VAL A 163 15.48 -11.68 -24.95
C VAL A 163 15.59 -12.82 -23.94
N LEU A 164 16.45 -13.81 -24.21
CA LEU A 164 16.68 -14.93 -23.30
C LEU A 164 17.39 -14.51 -22.01
N TYR A 165 18.31 -13.56 -22.10
CA TYR A 165 18.99 -13.01 -20.93
C TYR A 165 18.03 -12.19 -20.05
N GLY A 166 17.13 -11.42 -20.65
CA GLY A 166 16.09 -10.69 -19.94
C GLY A 166 15.15 -11.64 -19.19
N GLU A 167 14.66 -12.68 -19.86
CA GLU A 167 13.87 -13.74 -19.24
C GLU A 167 14.60 -14.35 -18.03
N ALA A 168 15.85 -14.81 -18.22
CA ALA A 168 16.64 -15.45 -17.17
C ALA A 168 16.96 -14.55 -15.96
N LEU A 169 17.04 -13.25 -16.17
CA LEU A 169 17.22 -12.26 -15.11
C LEU A 169 15.93 -12.06 -14.31
N LEU A 170 14.80 -11.92 -15.00
CA LEU A 170 13.52 -11.55 -14.40
C LEU A 170 12.80 -12.75 -13.78
N GLU A 171 12.96 -13.97 -14.34
CA GLU A 171 12.34 -15.19 -13.83
C GLU A 171 12.69 -15.49 -12.36
N LYS A 172 13.87 -15.05 -11.91
CA LYS A 172 14.33 -15.22 -10.52
C LYS A 172 13.73 -14.24 -9.54
N CYS A 173 13.07 -13.21 -10.04
CA CYS A 173 12.50 -12.15 -9.21
C CYS A 173 11.04 -12.49 -8.85
N PRO A 174 10.67 -12.50 -7.58
CA PRO A 174 9.29 -12.78 -7.17
C PRO A 174 8.35 -11.60 -7.45
N GLY A 175 7.07 -11.89 -7.63
CA GLY A 175 6.00 -10.90 -7.74
C GLY A 175 5.42 -10.79 -9.15
N GLU A 176 4.16 -10.36 -9.20
CA GLU A 176 3.36 -10.28 -10.42
C GLU A 176 3.95 -9.30 -11.44
N LEU A 177 4.44 -8.16 -10.98
CA LEU A 177 5.14 -7.16 -11.81
C LEU A 177 6.35 -7.77 -12.53
N MET A 178 7.18 -8.56 -11.81
CA MET A 178 8.36 -9.19 -12.39
C MET A 178 7.99 -10.32 -13.37
N HIS A 179 6.94 -11.06 -13.07
CA HIS A 179 6.40 -12.06 -13.98
C HIS A 179 5.91 -11.41 -15.29
N LEU A 180 5.19 -10.30 -15.19
CA LEU A 180 4.73 -9.55 -16.36
C LEU A 180 5.92 -8.97 -17.16
N ALA A 181 6.92 -8.43 -16.47
CA ALA A 181 8.14 -7.94 -17.11
C ALA A 181 8.92 -9.06 -17.82
N CYS A 182 8.95 -10.28 -17.24
CA CYS A 182 9.54 -11.44 -17.87
C CYS A 182 8.83 -11.82 -19.18
N ILE A 183 7.50 -11.76 -19.22
CA ILE A 183 6.71 -11.99 -20.43
C ILE A 183 7.05 -10.94 -21.50
N LEU A 184 7.06 -9.65 -21.11
CA LEU A 184 7.34 -8.56 -22.05
C LEU A 184 8.78 -8.56 -22.57
N ALA A 185 9.74 -9.03 -21.77
CA ALA A 185 11.14 -9.12 -22.19
C ALA A 185 11.41 -10.30 -23.13
N LYS A 186 10.48 -11.26 -23.22
CA LYS A 186 10.57 -12.47 -24.05
C LYS A 186 10.02 -12.25 -25.48
N GLU A 187 9.17 -11.26 -25.67
CA GLU A 187 8.51 -10.94 -26.95
C GLU A 187 9.31 -9.95 -27.80
#